data_6eb42f106024377092b175408c5949ad
#
_entry.id   6eb42f106024377092b175408c5949ad
#
_cell.length_a   1.000
_cell.length_b   1.000
_cell.length_c   1.000
_cell.angle_alpha   90.00
_cell.angle_beta   90.00
_cell.angle_gamma   90.00
#
_symmetry.space_group_name_H-M   'P 1'
#
loop_
_entity.id
_entity.type
_entity.pdbx_description
1 polymer ?
#
loop_
_entity_poly.entity_id
_entity_poly.type
_entity_poly.pdbx_seq_one_letter_code
_entity_poly.pdbx_strand_id
1 'polypeptide(L)'
;MGNGGVRLSGGQQARIALARTLCHRKPVMILDDPFSAVDTETEKEIMKNLRELARDSIVLLLTHRLALFPELNQVLWMSDGRVTVSCHEELVRANADYAALYRMQEKGGGHHEA
;
A
#
# COMPACT_ATOMS: atom_id res chain seq x y z
N MET A 1 -2.40 17.37 -17.42
CA MET A 1 -3.39 16.40 -17.90
C MET A 1 -4.77 16.78 -17.41
N GLY A 2 -5.77 16.69 -18.24
CA GLY A 2 -7.14 17.02 -17.90
C GLY A 2 -7.64 18.37 -18.34
N ASN A 3 -6.79 19.30 -18.69
CA ASN A 3 -7.20 20.60 -19.16
C ASN A 3 -7.72 20.51 -20.59
N GLY A 4 -9.00 20.79 -20.78
CA GLY A 4 -9.61 20.73 -22.08
C GLY A 4 -9.71 19.33 -22.66
N GLY A 5 -9.35 18.32 -21.91
CA GLY A 5 -9.35 16.95 -22.36
C GLY A 5 -10.20 16.05 -21.48
N VAL A 6 -9.99 14.77 -21.60
CA VAL A 6 -10.70 13.76 -20.84
C VAL A 6 -10.20 13.76 -19.39
N ARG A 7 -11.16 13.80 -18.47
CA ARG A 7 -10.84 13.71 -17.05
C ARG A 7 -10.68 12.23 -16.66
N LEU A 8 -9.53 11.88 -16.12
CA LEU A 8 -9.26 10.52 -15.69
C LEU A 8 -9.79 10.26 -14.28
N SER A 9 -10.27 9.05 -14.03
CA SER A 9 -10.65 8.63 -12.69
C SER A 9 -9.41 8.50 -11.80
N GLY A 10 -9.61 8.50 -10.48
CA GLY A 10 -8.52 8.27 -9.52
C GLY A 10 -7.80 6.96 -9.76
N GLY A 11 -8.54 5.89 -10.10
CA GLY A 11 -7.94 4.59 -10.39
C GLY A 11 -7.10 4.60 -11.65
N GLN A 12 -7.56 5.31 -12.69
CA GLN A 12 -6.80 5.43 -13.93
C GLN A 12 -5.51 6.22 -13.72
N GLN A 13 -5.58 7.29 -12.92
CA GLN A 13 -4.40 8.08 -12.58
C GLN A 13 -3.38 7.25 -11.81
N ALA A 14 -3.84 6.43 -10.86
CA ALA A 14 -2.98 5.56 -10.09
C ALA A 14 -2.29 4.52 -10.99
N ARG A 15 -3.01 3.95 -11.95
CA ARG A 15 -2.45 3.00 -12.90
C ARG A 15 -1.38 3.62 -13.79
N ILE A 16 -1.63 4.84 -14.23
CA ILE A 16 -0.67 5.57 -15.06
C ILE A 16 0.61 5.87 -14.26
N ALA A 17 0.45 6.32 -13.03
CA ALA A 17 1.59 6.60 -12.15
C ALA A 17 2.41 5.33 -11.91
N LEU A 18 1.75 4.22 -11.66
CA LEU A 18 2.42 2.94 -11.47
C LEU A 18 3.13 2.48 -12.74
N ALA A 19 2.48 2.64 -13.89
CA ALA A 19 3.10 2.28 -15.16
C ALA A 19 4.38 3.06 -15.42
N ARG A 20 4.38 4.35 -15.12
CA ARG A 20 5.57 5.19 -15.22
C ARG A 20 6.68 4.70 -14.31
N THR A 21 6.33 4.35 -13.09
CA THR A 21 7.28 3.81 -12.12
C THR A 21 7.90 2.51 -12.62
N LEU A 22 7.07 1.62 -13.17
CA LEU A 22 7.54 0.35 -13.71
C LEU A 22 8.46 0.52 -14.92
N CYS A 23 8.21 1.53 -15.74
CA CYS A 23 9.06 1.84 -16.90
C CYS A 23 10.44 2.36 -16.49
N HIS A 24 10.53 2.93 -15.31
CA HIS A 24 11.77 3.51 -14.80
C HIS A 24 12.24 2.77 -13.55
N ARG A 25 12.41 1.47 -13.66
CA ARG A 25 12.83 0.62 -12.56
C ARG A 25 14.15 1.08 -11.96
N LYS A 26 14.20 1.10 -10.64
CA LYS A 26 15.37 1.41 -9.85
C LYS A 26 15.58 0.30 -8.82
N PRO A 27 16.80 0.15 -8.30
CA PRO A 27 17.04 -0.83 -7.24
C PRO A 27 16.20 -0.61 -5.99
N VAL A 28 15.88 0.63 -5.68
CA VAL A 28 14.99 0.98 -4.58
C VAL A 28 13.88 1.87 -5.12
N MET A 29 12.65 1.51 -4.87
CA MET A 29 11.49 2.26 -5.32
C MET A 29 10.61 2.58 -4.13
N ILE A 30 10.19 3.84 -4.04
CA ILE A 30 9.33 4.33 -2.96
C ILE A 30 7.99 4.72 -3.57
N LEU A 31 6.93 4.12 -3.07
CA LEU A 31 5.58 4.38 -3.53
C LEU A 31 4.78 4.98 -2.37
N ASP A 32 4.42 6.24 -2.51
CA ASP A 32 3.70 6.98 -1.49
C ASP A 32 2.21 6.95 -1.79
N ASP A 33 1.46 6.23 -0.96
CA ASP A 33 0.01 6.11 -1.02
C ASP A 33 -0.54 5.80 -2.42
N PRO A 34 -0.05 4.74 -3.07
CA PRO A 34 -0.46 4.44 -4.45
C PRO A 34 -1.90 3.95 -4.57
N PHE A 35 -2.55 3.66 -3.44
CA PHE A 35 -3.92 3.15 -3.43
C PHE A 35 -4.97 4.21 -3.15
N SER A 36 -4.56 5.47 -3.06
CA SER A 36 -5.47 6.58 -2.90
C SER A 36 -6.45 6.62 -4.08
N ALA A 37 -7.75 6.62 -3.79
CA ALA A 37 -8.81 6.72 -4.78
C ALA A 37 -8.90 5.56 -5.79
N VAL A 38 -8.40 4.37 -5.43
CA VAL A 38 -8.59 3.17 -6.27
C VAL A 38 -9.58 2.22 -5.59
N ASP A 39 -10.26 1.44 -6.41
CA ASP A 39 -11.19 0.41 -5.94
C ASP A 39 -10.44 -0.87 -5.55
N THR A 40 -11.16 -1.81 -4.94
CA THR A 40 -10.58 -3.05 -4.44
C THR A 40 -9.95 -3.90 -5.55
N GLU A 41 -10.59 -3.94 -6.71
CA GLU A 41 -10.07 -4.72 -7.84
C GLU A 41 -8.76 -4.15 -8.35
N THR A 42 -8.70 -2.84 -8.51
CA THR A 42 -7.48 -2.14 -8.94
C THR A 42 -6.37 -2.31 -7.91
N GLU A 43 -6.72 -2.23 -6.63
CA GLU A 43 -5.76 -2.44 -5.55
C GLU A 43 -5.11 -3.81 -5.62
N LYS A 44 -5.88 -4.85 -5.86
CA LYS A 44 -5.35 -6.22 -6.01
C LYS A 44 -4.40 -6.33 -7.19
N GLU A 45 -4.74 -5.72 -8.29
CA GLU A 45 -3.89 -5.69 -9.47
C GLU A 45 -2.57 -4.98 -9.20
N ILE A 46 -2.64 -3.84 -8.53
CA ILE A 46 -1.46 -3.09 -8.17
C ILE A 46 -0.55 -3.92 -7.25
N MET A 47 -1.13 -4.57 -6.25
CA MET A 47 -0.36 -5.42 -5.33
C MET A 47 0.32 -6.58 -6.05
N LYS A 48 -0.35 -7.16 -7.01
CA LYS A 48 0.23 -8.22 -7.83
C LYS A 48 1.45 -7.72 -8.60
N ASN A 49 1.33 -6.55 -9.21
CA ASN A 49 2.41 -5.94 -9.96
C ASN A 49 3.58 -5.55 -9.06
N LEU A 50 3.29 -5.07 -7.85
CA LEU A 50 4.33 -4.72 -6.90
C LEU A 50 5.11 -5.94 -6.41
N ARG A 51 4.45 -7.08 -6.27
CA ARG A 51 5.14 -8.31 -5.91
C ARG A 51 6.11 -8.76 -7.01
N GLU A 52 5.71 -8.60 -8.26
CA GLU A 52 6.61 -8.89 -9.38
C GLU A 52 7.81 -7.94 -9.38
N LEU A 53 7.56 -6.66 -9.14
CA LEU A 53 8.61 -5.66 -9.08
C LEU A 53 9.59 -5.94 -7.93
N ALA A 54 9.09 -6.42 -6.81
CA ALA A 54 9.89 -6.67 -5.62
C ALA A 54 10.88 -7.84 -5.78
N ARG A 55 10.79 -8.59 -6.86
CA ARG A 55 11.76 -9.64 -7.15
C ARG A 55 13.14 -9.09 -7.48
N ASP A 56 13.17 -7.94 -8.12
CA ASP A 56 14.41 -7.31 -8.60
C ASP A 56 14.72 -5.99 -7.92
N SER A 57 13.80 -5.47 -7.12
CA SER A 57 13.95 -4.17 -6.48
C SER A 57 13.46 -4.22 -5.06
N ILE A 58 13.96 -3.31 -4.23
CA ILE A 58 13.39 -3.08 -2.91
C ILE A 58 12.23 -2.11 -3.11
N VAL A 59 11.04 -2.53 -2.74
CA VAL A 59 9.84 -1.70 -2.86
C VAL A 59 9.41 -1.25 -1.47
N LEU A 60 9.46 0.05 -1.24
CA LEU A 60 8.99 0.66 0.00
C LEU A 60 7.63 1.26 -0.24
N LEU A 61 6.62 0.69 0.40
CA LEU A 61 5.23 1.08 0.23
C LEU A 61 4.77 1.89 1.44
N LEU A 62 4.39 3.14 1.21
CA LEU A 62 3.81 3.99 2.25
C LEU A 62 2.30 4.00 2.07
N THR A 63 1.59 3.40 3.01
CA THR A 63 0.14 3.34 2.96
C THR A 63 -0.43 3.19 4.37
N HIS A 64 -1.65 3.65 4.54
CA HIS A 64 -2.39 3.44 5.77
C HIS A 64 -3.45 2.34 5.65
N ARG A 65 -3.44 1.60 4.55
CA ARG A 65 -4.34 0.45 4.35
C ARG A 65 -3.74 -0.80 4.95
N LEU A 66 -3.96 -1.00 6.23
CA LEU A 66 -3.36 -2.11 6.98
C LEU A 66 -3.86 -3.48 6.52
N ALA A 67 -5.01 -3.54 5.85
CA ALA A 67 -5.52 -4.79 5.30
C ALA A 67 -4.54 -5.47 4.32
N LEU A 68 -3.63 -4.70 3.74
CA LEU A 68 -2.62 -5.22 2.81
C LEU A 68 -1.38 -5.77 3.51
N PHE A 69 -1.19 -5.42 4.76
CA PHE A 69 0.05 -5.70 5.48
C PHE A 69 0.34 -7.18 5.72
N PRO A 70 -0.67 -8.05 5.87
CA PRO A 70 -0.38 -9.49 5.97
C PRO A 70 0.35 -10.06 4.74
N GLU A 71 0.24 -9.40 3.59
CA GLU A 71 0.87 -9.85 2.36
C GLU A 71 2.29 -9.31 2.15
N LEU A 72 2.74 -8.40 3.01
CA LEU A 72 4.05 -7.77 2.87
C LEU A 72 5.14 -8.62 3.52
N ASN A 73 6.35 -8.51 2.98
CA ASN A 73 7.50 -9.22 3.56
C ASN A 73 7.86 -8.67 4.92
N GLN A 74 7.87 -7.36 5.05
CA GLN A 74 8.20 -6.66 6.29
C GLN A 74 7.36 -5.42 6.44
N VAL A 75 7.15 -5.02 7.67
CA VAL A 75 6.43 -3.79 8.01
C VAL A 75 7.37 -2.93 8.86
N LEU A 76 7.45 -1.66 8.49
CA LEU A 76 8.17 -0.67 9.28
C LEU A 76 7.15 0.10 10.10
N TRP A 77 7.13 -0.14 11.39
CA TRP A 77 6.24 0.54 12.32
C TRP A 77 6.98 1.67 12.99
N MET A 78 6.51 2.90 12.78
CA MET A 78 7.13 4.09 13.36
C MET A 78 6.26 4.61 14.48
N SER A 79 6.84 4.74 15.66
CA SER A 79 6.13 5.26 16.82
C SER A 79 7.15 5.83 17.81
N ASP A 80 6.83 6.98 18.38
CA ASP A 80 7.63 7.63 19.42
C ASP A 80 9.10 7.81 19.03
N GLY A 81 9.33 8.19 17.78
CA GLY A 81 10.68 8.40 17.26
C GLY A 81 11.48 7.14 17.04
N ARG A 82 10.83 5.99 17.08
CA ARG A 82 11.47 4.70 16.87
C ARG A 82 10.87 3.97 15.68
N VAL A 83 11.66 3.12 15.07
CA VAL A 83 11.21 2.27 13.98
C VAL A 83 11.38 0.82 14.41
N THR A 84 10.29 0.06 14.33
CA THR A 84 10.32 -1.38 14.54
C THR A 84 10.12 -2.05 13.19
N VAL A 85 11.02 -2.95 12.83
CA VAL A 85 10.93 -3.70 11.57
C VAL A 85 10.57 -5.13 11.90
N SER A 86 9.42 -5.59 11.39
CA SER A 86 8.97 -6.96 11.64
C SER A 86 7.91 -7.33 10.60
N CYS A 87 7.44 -8.56 10.64
CA CYS A 87 6.32 -8.95 9.81
C CYS A 87 5.00 -8.61 10.51
N HIS A 88 3.92 -8.61 9.71
CA HIS A 88 2.59 -8.31 10.23
C HIS A 88 2.21 -9.18 11.44
N GLU A 89 2.43 -10.47 11.34
CA GLU A 89 2.04 -11.43 12.38
C GLU A 89 2.76 -11.16 13.70
N GLU A 90 4.04 -10.86 13.63
CA GLU A 90 4.83 -10.50 14.80
C GLU A 90 4.32 -9.22 15.44
N LEU A 91 4.02 -8.21 14.62
CA LEU A 91 3.53 -6.93 15.12
C LEU A 91 2.17 -7.05 15.77
N VAL A 92 1.26 -7.84 15.19
CA VAL A 92 -0.06 -8.07 15.79
C VAL A 92 0.09 -8.71 17.16
N ARG A 93 1.05 -9.60 17.31
CA ARG A 93 1.28 -10.33 18.55
C ARG A 93 2.00 -9.51 19.61
N ALA A 94 3.00 -8.74 19.19
CA ALA A 94 3.91 -8.06 20.10
C ALA A 94 3.67 -6.58 20.31
N ASN A 95 2.93 -5.93 19.41
CA ASN A 95 2.70 -4.49 19.46
C ASN A 95 1.22 -4.20 19.60
N ALA A 96 0.79 -3.78 20.78
CA ALA A 96 -0.61 -3.54 21.08
C ALA A 96 -1.20 -2.39 20.25
N ASP A 97 -0.42 -1.36 20.00
CA ASP A 97 -0.89 -0.19 19.23
C ASP A 97 -1.13 -0.57 17.75
N TYR A 98 -0.20 -1.33 17.19
CA TYR A 98 -0.36 -1.84 15.83
C TYR A 98 -1.58 -2.75 15.71
N ALA A 99 -1.72 -3.68 16.64
CA ALA A 99 -2.85 -4.61 16.64
C ALA A 99 -4.18 -3.88 16.76
N ALA A 100 -4.26 -2.87 17.62
CA ALA A 100 -5.46 -2.08 17.80
C ALA A 100 -5.83 -1.33 16.52
N LEU A 101 -4.85 -0.71 15.88
CA LEU A 101 -5.06 0.02 14.64
C LEU A 101 -5.55 -0.91 13.52
N TYR A 102 -4.94 -2.07 13.41
CA TYR A 102 -5.32 -3.06 12.41
C TYR A 102 -6.77 -3.50 12.59
N ARG A 103 -7.16 -3.81 13.82
CA ARG A 103 -8.53 -4.22 14.13
C ARG A 103 -9.55 -3.12 13.87
N MET A 104 -9.18 -1.88 14.16
CA MET A 104 -10.05 -0.74 13.88
C MET A 104 -10.33 -0.62 12.39
N GLN A 105 -9.32 -0.77 11.56
CA GLN A 105 -9.51 -0.69 10.12
C GLN A 105 -10.31 -1.86 9.56
N GLU A 106 -10.13 -3.05 10.10
CA GLU A 106 -10.94 -4.20 9.71
C GLU A 106 -12.42 -3.95 9.93
N LYS A 107 -12.76 -3.43 11.09
CA LYS A 107 -14.16 -3.12 11.43
C LYS A 107 -14.71 -2.01 10.56
N GLY A 108 -13.93 -0.96 10.35
CA GLY A 108 -14.35 0.14 9.49
C GLY A 108 -14.55 -0.30 8.06
N GLY A 109 -13.64 -1.12 7.53
CA GLY A 109 -13.76 -1.67 6.19
C GLY A 109 -15.01 -2.53 6.02
N GLY A 110 -15.30 -3.35 7.00
CA GLY A 110 -16.52 -4.17 7.00
C GLY A 110 -17.79 -3.34 6.98
N HIS A 111 -17.79 -2.24 7.70
CA HIS A 111 -18.94 -1.33 7.70
C HIS A 111 -19.13 -0.63 6.36
N HIS A 112 -18.05 -0.25 5.73
CA HIS A 112 -18.11 0.46 4.45
C HIS A 112 -18.67 -0.38 3.34
N GLU A 113 -18.46 -1.66 3.39
CA GLU A 113 -18.91 -2.56 2.34
C GLU A 113 -20.37 -2.96 2.49
N ALA A 114 -20.93 -2.68 3.61
CA ALA A 114 -22.33 -3.04 3.89
C ALA A 114 -23.36 -2.17 3.15
#